data_5b21e7e2b5f583a93aad75366fe91fa7
#
_entry.id   5b21e7e2b5f583a93aad75366fe91fa7
#
_cell.length_a   1.000
_cell.length_b   1.000
_cell.length_c   1.000
_cell.angle_alpha   90.00
_cell.angle_beta   90.00
_cell.angle_gamma   90.00
#
_symmetry.space_group_name_H-M   'P 1'
#
loop_
_entity.id
_entity.type
_entity.pdbx_description
1 polymer ?
#
loop_
_entity_poly.entity_id
_entity_poly.type
_entity_poly.pdbx_seq_one_letter_code
_entity_poly.pdbx_strand_id
1 'polypeptide(L)'
;MTYHPDTLAIHAGQVVDPATNSRAVPIYATTSYVFNSTEHAANLFGLKEFGNIYTRIMNPTTDVFEKRVAELEGGVAALGLASGQAAETLAILNLARAGDNIVSSQTLYGGTYNLFAYTLPKWGITTRFVDIHNLASVRAAIDDQTRAIYVETIGNPRLDVPDFEALAAIAHEAGLPLVVDNTFGAATLARPIRHGADIISHSATKWIGGHGTAIGGVVVDAGKFDWASPKATARFPEFSSPDPSYHGLV
;
A
#
# COMPACT_ATOMS: atom_id res chain seq x y z
N MET A 1 8.01 20.80 -10.10
CA MET A 1 7.24 21.73 -9.23
C MET A 1 6.33 20.86 -8.39
N THR A 2 6.41 20.97 -7.09
CA THR A 2 5.45 20.33 -6.17
C THR A 2 4.25 21.25 -5.99
N TYR A 3 3.08 20.82 -6.42
CA TYR A 3 1.84 21.56 -6.20
C TYR A 3 1.43 21.54 -4.73
N HIS A 4 0.61 22.53 -4.32
CA HIS A 4 0.00 22.55 -3.00
C HIS A 4 -0.94 21.34 -2.82
N PRO A 5 -1.06 20.75 -1.62
CA PRO A 5 -1.95 19.61 -1.37
C PRO A 5 -3.38 19.80 -1.85
N ASP A 6 -3.95 21.00 -1.70
CA ASP A 6 -5.31 21.29 -2.19
C ASP A 6 -5.42 21.18 -3.71
N THR A 7 -4.37 21.59 -4.44
CA THR A 7 -4.29 21.42 -5.89
C THR A 7 -4.17 19.94 -6.27
N LEU A 8 -3.33 19.18 -5.54
CA LEU A 8 -3.18 17.74 -5.75
C LEU A 8 -4.50 16.99 -5.49
N ALA A 9 -5.22 17.36 -4.43
CA ALA A 9 -6.50 16.73 -4.09
C ALA A 9 -7.54 16.83 -5.22
N ILE A 10 -7.48 17.89 -6.02
CA ILE A 10 -8.42 18.13 -7.12
C ILE A 10 -7.89 17.60 -8.46
N HIS A 11 -6.59 17.78 -8.74
CA HIS A 11 -6.05 17.63 -10.09
C HIS A 11 -5.04 16.49 -10.27
N ALA A 12 -4.43 15.96 -9.21
CA ALA A 12 -3.41 14.92 -9.34
C ALA A 12 -3.95 13.66 -10.04
N GLY A 13 -3.13 13.07 -10.88
CA GLY A 13 -3.44 11.85 -11.63
C GLY A 13 -4.43 12.03 -12.78
N GLN A 14 -5.07 13.20 -12.92
CA GLN A 14 -6.04 13.46 -13.98
C GLN A 14 -5.38 14.11 -15.18
N VAL A 15 -5.68 13.57 -16.35
CA VAL A 15 -5.41 14.21 -17.64
C VAL A 15 -6.75 14.49 -18.34
N VAL A 16 -6.76 15.46 -19.25
CA VAL A 16 -7.96 15.73 -20.08
C VAL A 16 -8.26 14.51 -20.94
N ASP A 17 -9.51 14.06 -20.97
CA ASP A 17 -9.91 12.94 -21.82
C ASP A 17 -9.66 13.26 -23.29
N PRO A 18 -8.80 12.54 -24.01
CA PRO A 18 -8.42 12.89 -25.38
C PRO A 18 -9.55 12.69 -26.39
N ALA A 19 -10.57 11.91 -26.07
CA ALA A 19 -11.68 11.63 -26.98
C ALA A 19 -12.76 12.72 -26.94
N THR A 20 -13.02 13.29 -25.75
CA THR A 20 -14.17 14.20 -25.55
C THR A 20 -13.79 15.56 -24.97
N ASN A 21 -12.54 15.75 -24.54
CA ASN A 21 -12.08 16.89 -23.73
C ASN A 21 -12.89 17.07 -22.43
N SER A 22 -13.42 15.97 -21.88
CA SER A 22 -14.21 15.99 -20.65
C SER A 22 -13.42 16.60 -19.48
N ARG A 23 -14.08 17.48 -18.73
CA ARG A 23 -13.52 18.08 -17.52
C ARG A 23 -13.46 17.09 -16.35
N ALA A 24 -14.50 16.27 -16.22
CA ALA A 24 -14.56 15.22 -15.21
C ALA A 24 -13.80 13.98 -15.68
N VAL A 25 -13.33 13.18 -14.73
CA VAL A 25 -12.78 11.86 -15.05
C VAL A 25 -13.89 10.98 -15.61
N PRO A 26 -13.76 10.43 -16.82
CA PRO A 26 -14.75 9.50 -17.37
C PRO A 26 -14.85 8.24 -16.52
N ILE A 27 -16.05 7.68 -16.40
CA ILE A 27 -16.28 6.39 -15.74
C ILE A 27 -16.24 5.29 -16.81
N TYR A 28 -15.15 4.54 -16.86
CA TYR A 28 -14.98 3.42 -17.77
C TYR A 28 -15.58 2.14 -17.19
N ALA A 29 -16.89 1.98 -17.28
CA ALA A 29 -17.63 0.80 -16.81
C ALA A 29 -17.49 -0.36 -17.82
N THR A 30 -16.29 -0.90 -17.94
CA THR A 30 -15.96 -2.01 -18.84
C THR A 30 -15.13 -3.07 -18.16
N THR A 31 -15.18 -4.31 -18.63
CA THR A 31 -14.34 -5.41 -18.14
C THR A 31 -13.03 -5.52 -18.91
N SER A 32 -13.04 -5.27 -20.22
CA SER A 32 -11.92 -5.52 -21.12
C SER A 32 -11.81 -4.44 -22.17
N TYR A 33 -10.68 -4.43 -22.87
CA TYR A 33 -10.34 -3.44 -23.88
C TYR A 33 -9.99 -4.12 -25.21
N VAL A 34 -10.23 -3.44 -26.31
CA VAL A 34 -9.91 -3.91 -27.67
C VAL A 34 -8.47 -3.55 -28.00
N PHE A 35 -7.76 -4.46 -28.64
CA PHE A 35 -6.39 -4.23 -29.08
C PHE A 35 -6.36 -3.71 -30.53
N ASN A 36 -5.37 -2.88 -30.84
CA ASN A 36 -5.17 -2.33 -32.17
C ASN A 36 -4.72 -3.39 -33.20
N SER A 37 -3.96 -4.41 -32.72
CA SER A 37 -3.44 -5.52 -33.52
C SER A 37 -3.06 -6.68 -32.59
N THR A 38 -2.76 -7.85 -33.17
CA THR A 38 -2.21 -9.00 -32.45
C THR A 38 -0.85 -8.68 -31.83
N GLU A 39 -0.03 -7.90 -32.52
CA GLU A 39 1.27 -7.46 -32.01
C GLU A 39 1.13 -6.53 -30.80
N HIS A 40 0.22 -5.56 -30.85
CA HIS A 40 -0.14 -4.69 -29.71
C HIS A 40 -0.58 -5.54 -28.50
N ALA A 41 -1.45 -6.52 -28.70
CA ALA A 41 -1.84 -7.44 -27.64
C ALA A 41 -0.64 -8.20 -27.06
N ALA A 42 0.22 -8.75 -27.92
CA ALA A 42 1.42 -9.49 -27.49
C ALA A 42 2.39 -8.60 -26.68
N ASN A 43 2.53 -7.34 -27.06
CA ASN A 43 3.37 -6.38 -26.34
C ASN A 43 2.82 -6.06 -24.94
N LEU A 44 1.50 -5.82 -24.83
CA LEU A 44 0.85 -5.55 -23.57
C LEU A 44 0.96 -6.75 -22.59
N PHE A 45 0.62 -7.96 -23.07
CA PHE A 45 0.74 -9.16 -22.25
C PHE A 45 2.18 -9.54 -21.94
N GLY A 46 3.12 -9.19 -22.82
CA GLY A 46 4.55 -9.38 -22.62
C GLY A 46 5.22 -8.29 -21.78
N LEU A 47 4.45 -7.34 -21.24
CA LEU A 47 4.93 -6.20 -20.43
C LEU A 47 5.97 -5.32 -21.14
N LYS A 48 5.94 -5.30 -22.47
CA LYS A 48 6.81 -4.46 -23.33
C LYS A 48 6.20 -3.09 -23.60
N GLU A 49 4.91 -2.94 -23.38
CA GLU A 49 4.14 -1.73 -23.59
C GLU A 49 3.11 -1.58 -22.45
N PHE A 50 2.86 -0.34 -22.01
CA PHE A 50 1.80 -0.07 -21.03
C PHE A 50 0.50 0.24 -21.74
N GLY A 51 -0.61 -0.29 -21.24
CA GLY A 51 -1.94 -0.02 -21.77
C GLY A 51 -3.02 -0.82 -21.06
N ASN A 52 -4.26 -0.60 -21.48
CA ASN A 52 -5.42 -1.22 -20.85
C ASN A 52 -5.68 -2.61 -21.45
N ILE A 53 -5.78 -3.61 -20.59
CA ILE A 53 -6.05 -5.00 -20.95
C ILE A 53 -7.38 -5.45 -20.35
N TYR A 54 -7.50 -5.37 -19.04
CA TYR A 54 -8.63 -5.87 -18.29
C TYR A 54 -8.79 -5.09 -16.97
N THR A 55 -10.01 -4.69 -16.63
CA THR A 55 -10.29 -3.77 -15.51
C THR A 55 -9.79 -4.26 -14.15
N ARG A 56 -9.71 -5.57 -13.90
CA ARG A 56 -9.12 -6.11 -12.67
C ARG A 56 -7.63 -5.74 -12.51
N ILE A 57 -6.92 -5.55 -13.64
CA ILE A 57 -5.48 -5.23 -13.66
C ILE A 57 -5.30 -3.70 -13.74
N MET A 58 -6.01 -3.03 -14.66
CA MET A 58 -5.95 -1.60 -14.86
C MET A 58 -7.26 -1.06 -15.42
N ASN A 59 -7.67 0.13 -14.95
CA ASN A 59 -8.81 0.86 -15.47
C ASN A 59 -8.52 2.36 -15.37
N PRO A 60 -8.75 3.15 -16.44
CA PRO A 60 -8.42 4.58 -16.43
C PRO A 60 -9.10 5.39 -15.33
N THR A 61 -10.28 4.99 -14.88
CA THR A 61 -10.98 5.64 -13.77
C THR A 61 -10.27 5.36 -12.44
N THR A 62 -9.91 4.09 -12.20
CA THR A 62 -9.19 3.67 -10.99
C THR A 62 -7.77 4.25 -10.97
N ASP A 63 -7.09 4.31 -12.11
CA ASP A 63 -5.74 4.87 -12.25
C ASP A 63 -5.66 6.33 -11.77
N VAL A 64 -6.70 7.14 -12.03
CA VAL A 64 -6.76 8.51 -11.50
C VAL A 64 -6.84 8.54 -9.97
N PHE A 65 -7.62 7.63 -9.37
CA PHE A 65 -7.71 7.50 -7.93
C PHE A 65 -6.36 7.09 -7.33
N GLU A 66 -5.74 6.07 -7.90
CA GLU A 66 -4.44 5.54 -7.46
C GLU A 66 -3.35 6.61 -7.52
N LYS A 67 -3.19 7.27 -8.66
CA LYS A 67 -2.21 8.36 -8.84
C LYS A 67 -2.47 9.53 -7.89
N ARG A 68 -3.73 9.89 -7.66
CA ARG A 68 -4.07 11.00 -6.78
C ARG A 68 -3.73 10.70 -5.34
N VAL A 69 -4.02 9.50 -4.85
CA VAL A 69 -3.67 9.11 -3.49
C VAL A 69 -2.16 8.99 -3.33
N ALA A 70 -1.45 8.39 -4.31
CA ALA A 70 0.01 8.32 -4.31
C ALA A 70 0.63 9.72 -4.20
N GLU A 71 0.21 10.68 -5.03
CA GLU A 71 0.71 12.06 -4.99
C GLU A 71 0.42 12.76 -3.66
N LEU A 72 -0.77 12.55 -3.09
CA LEU A 72 -1.16 13.14 -1.81
C LEU A 72 -0.31 12.60 -0.66
N GLU A 73 -0.05 11.31 -0.63
CA GLU A 73 0.83 10.69 0.37
C GLU A 73 2.32 10.99 0.13
N GLY A 74 2.69 11.27 -1.12
CA GLY A 74 4.08 11.43 -1.55
C GLY A 74 4.76 10.11 -1.87
N GLY A 75 3.99 9.11 -2.28
CA GLY A 75 4.44 7.81 -2.78
C GLY A 75 4.72 7.82 -4.27
N VAL A 76 5.28 6.73 -4.77
CA VAL A 76 5.60 6.55 -6.20
C VAL A 76 4.48 5.87 -6.97
N ALA A 77 3.69 5.02 -6.30
CA ALA A 77 2.57 4.30 -6.89
C ALA A 77 1.52 3.95 -5.82
N ALA A 78 0.31 3.66 -6.27
CA ALA A 78 -0.74 3.13 -5.42
C ALA A 78 -1.57 2.07 -6.15
N LEU A 79 -2.24 1.22 -5.40
CA LEU A 79 -3.15 0.19 -5.89
C LEU A 79 -4.50 0.32 -5.18
N GLY A 80 -5.55 0.57 -5.96
CA GLY A 80 -6.93 0.63 -5.48
C GLY A 80 -7.50 -0.77 -5.23
N LEU A 81 -8.21 -0.93 -4.12
CA LEU A 81 -8.70 -2.21 -3.62
C LEU A 81 -10.15 -2.08 -3.13
N ALA A 82 -10.82 -3.21 -2.97
CA ALA A 82 -12.24 -3.24 -2.63
C ALA A 82 -12.56 -2.71 -1.21
N SER A 83 -11.60 -2.69 -0.29
CA SER A 83 -11.77 -2.22 1.08
C SER A 83 -10.42 -2.02 1.76
N GLY A 84 -10.40 -1.32 2.91
CA GLY A 84 -9.22 -1.22 3.77
C GLY A 84 -8.74 -2.59 4.24
N GLN A 85 -9.65 -3.50 4.60
CA GLN A 85 -9.28 -4.88 4.98
C GLN A 85 -8.63 -5.65 3.82
N ALA A 86 -9.07 -5.44 2.57
CA ALA A 86 -8.41 -6.01 1.40
C ALA A 86 -7.01 -5.40 1.22
N ALA A 87 -6.85 -4.09 1.44
CA ALA A 87 -5.58 -3.40 1.35
C ALA A 87 -4.55 -3.95 2.36
N GLU A 88 -4.92 -4.04 3.63
CA GLU A 88 -4.08 -4.61 4.68
C GLU A 88 -3.73 -6.09 4.41
N THR A 89 -4.75 -6.89 4.06
CA THR A 89 -4.56 -8.32 3.82
C THR A 89 -3.57 -8.55 2.67
N LEU A 90 -3.74 -7.87 1.54
CA LEU A 90 -2.90 -8.07 0.37
C LEU A 90 -1.49 -7.48 0.58
N ALA A 91 -1.36 -6.35 1.27
CA ALA A 91 -0.05 -5.81 1.64
C ALA A 91 0.75 -6.81 2.50
N ILE A 92 0.12 -7.38 3.53
CA ILE A 92 0.80 -8.36 4.40
C ILE A 92 1.08 -9.68 3.66
N LEU A 93 0.15 -10.20 2.86
CA LEU A 93 0.37 -11.43 2.10
C LEU A 93 1.42 -11.29 0.99
N ASN A 94 1.66 -10.06 0.52
CA ASN A 94 2.76 -9.78 -0.41
C ASN A 94 4.13 -9.80 0.29
N LEU A 95 4.18 -9.45 1.58
CA LEU A 95 5.40 -9.41 2.37
C LEU A 95 5.71 -10.71 3.12
N ALA A 96 4.67 -11.44 3.55
CA ALA A 96 4.79 -12.56 4.47
C ALA A 96 4.12 -13.82 3.93
N ARG A 97 4.69 -14.97 4.24
CA ARG A 97 4.21 -16.32 3.89
C ARG A 97 4.13 -17.21 5.12
N ALA A 98 3.66 -18.42 4.95
CA ALA A 98 3.58 -19.41 6.03
C ALA A 98 4.96 -19.62 6.70
N GLY A 99 4.99 -19.51 8.02
CA GLY A 99 6.21 -19.55 8.85
C GLY A 99 6.74 -18.17 9.23
N ASP A 100 6.28 -17.10 8.57
CA ASP A 100 6.69 -15.74 8.87
C ASP A 100 5.85 -15.11 10.00
N ASN A 101 6.34 -13.95 10.46
CA ASN A 101 5.60 -13.12 11.41
C ASN A 101 5.69 -11.63 11.06
N ILE A 102 4.79 -10.86 11.64
CA ILE A 102 4.84 -9.40 11.67
C ILE A 102 4.85 -8.90 13.12
N VAL A 103 5.51 -7.78 13.37
CA VAL A 103 5.41 -7.04 14.64
C VAL A 103 4.37 -5.95 14.47
N SER A 104 3.39 -5.91 15.34
CA SER A 104 2.26 -4.97 15.21
C SER A 104 1.98 -4.24 16.51
N SER A 105 1.49 -3.00 16.38
CA SER A 105 0.83 -2.32 17.49
C SER A 105 -0.26 -3.22 18.08
N GLN A 106 -0.40 -3.20 19.40
CA GLN A 106 -1.54 -3.81 20.09
C GLN A 106 -2.81 -2.95 20.02
N THR A 107 -2.66 -1.67 19.64
CA THR A 107 -3.77 -0.72 19.51
C THR A 107 -4.11 -0.58 18.03
N LEU A 108 -5.13 -1.31 17.59
CA LEU A 108 -5.57 -1.39 16.21
C LEU A 108 -7.09 -1.32 16.11
N TYR A 109 -7.57 -0.93 14.95
CA TYR A 109 -8.96 -1.15 14.55
C TYR A 109 -9.34 -2.63 14.76
N GLY A 110 -10.55 -2.87 15.30
CA GLY A 110 -10.97 -4.23 15.66
C GLY A 110 -10.95 -5.22 14.49
N GLY A 111 -11.21 -4.77 13.27
CA GLY A 111 -11.10 -5.60 12.05
C GLY A 111 -9.66 -6.01 11.75
N THR A 112 -8.71 -5.08 11.87
CA THR A 112 -7.27 -5.33 11.70
C THR A 112 -6.75 -6.27 12.79
N TYR A 113 -7.15 -6.04 14.04
CA TYR A 113 -6.82 -6.96 15.13
C TYR A 113 -7.32 -8.38 14.85
N ASN A 114 -8.58 -8.54 14.43
CA ASN A 114 -9.14 -9.84 14.09
C ASN A 114 -8.42 -10.50 12.89
N LEU A 115 -8.08 -9.71 11.87
CA LEU A 115 -7.28 -10.20 10.74
C LEU A 115 -5.95 -10.77 11.24
N PHE A 116 -5.23 -10.03 12.07
CA PHE A 116 -3.89 -10.37 12.53
C PHE A 116 -3.88 -11.47 13.59
N ALA A 117 -4.82 -11.43 14.53
CA ALA A 117 -4.88 -12.38 15.63
C ALA A 117 -5.49 -13.73 15.25
N TYR A 118 -6.43 -13.76 14.30
CA TYR A 118 -7.23 -14.98 14.04
C TYR A 118 -7.23 -15.43 12.59
N THR A 119 -7.07 -14.53 11.63
CA THR A 119 -7.15 -14.89 10.21
C THR A 119 -5.78 -15.23 9.63
N LEU A 120 -4.77 -14.37 9.81
CA LEU A 120 -3.39 -14.63 9.36
C LEU A 120 -2.81 -15.94 9.90
N PRO A 121 -3.04 -16.36 11.17
CA PRO A 121 -2.58 -17.65 11.66
C PRO A 121 -3.11 -18.86 10.89
N LYS A 122 -4.30 -18.77 10.26
CA LYS A 122 -4.84 -19.83 9.40
C LYS A 122 -4.02 -20.01 8.10
N TRP A 123 -3.27 -18.98 7.73
CA TRP A 123 -2.34 -18.99 6.58
C TRP A 123 -0.88 -19.19 7.04
N GLY A 124 -0.67 -19.48 8.33
CA GLY A 124 0.65 -19.75 8.89
C GLY A 124 1.47 -18.50 9.19
N ILE A 125 0.87 -17.30 9.14
CA ILE A 125 1.53 -16.04 9.48
C ILE A 125 1.12 -15.64 10.88
N THR A 126 2.09 -15.38 11.76
CA THR A 126 1.82 -14.98 13.14
C THR A 126 2.02 -13.49 13.35
N THR A 127 1.34 -12.93 14.35
CA THR A 127 1.49 -11.52 14.72
C THR A 127 1.97 -11.40 16.15
N ARG A 128 3.03 -10.63 16.34
CA ARG A 128 3.56 -10.25 17.65
C ARG A 128 3.07 -8.87 18.02
N PHE A 129 2.05 -8.81 18.86
CA PHE A 129 1.51 -7.55 19.34
C PHE A 129 2.39 -6.96 20.43
N VAL A 130 2.76 -5.69 20.27
CA VAL A 130 3.65 -4.97 21.20
C VAL A 130 3.09 -3.60 21.54
N ASP A 131 3.55 -3.05 22.66
CA ASP A 131 3.39 -1.63 22.94
C ASP A 131 4.41 -0.84 22.08
N ILE A 132 3.90 -0.14 21.08
CA ILE A 132 4.73 0.64 20.13
C ILE A 132 5.45 1.83 20.78
N HIS A 133 5.01 2.28 21.96
CA HIS A 133 5.68 3.33 22.72
C HIS A 133 6.88 2.80 23.52
N ASN A 134 6.95 1.48 23.70
CA ASN A 134 8.13 0.82 24.25
C ASN A 134 9.03 0.28 23.12
N LEU A 135 9.91 1.13 22.60
CA LEU A 135 10.79 0.79 21.48
C LEU A 135 11.69 -0.44 21.76
N ALA A 136 12.01 -0.71 23.03
CA ALA A 136 12.76 -1.90 23.41
C ALA A 136 11.93 -3.18 23.18
N SER A 137 10.63 -3.15 23.47
CA SER A 137 9.74 -4.27 23.19
C SER A 137 9.54 -4.51 21.69
N VAL A 138 9.51 -3.44 20.89
CA VAL A 138 9.46 -3.55 19.42
C VAL A 138 10.71 -4.27 18.90
N ARG A 139 11.91 -3.82 19.33
CA ARG A 139 13.18 -4.46 18.92
C ARG A 139 13.25 -5.93 19.34
N ALA A 140 12.83 -6.25 20.56
CA ALA A 140 12.86 -7.61 21.09
C ALA A 140 11.88 -8.56 20.38
N ALA A 141 10.85 -8.02 19.75
CA ALA A 141 9.87 -8.81 19.01
C ALA A 141 10.31 -9.17 17.57
N ILE A 142 11.39 -8.58 17.06
CA ILE A 142 11.92 -8.83 15.72
C ILE A 142 12.83 -10.06 15.73
N ASP A 143 12.63 -10.97 14.77
CA ASP A 143 13.51 -12.10 14.48
C ASP A 143 13.70 -12.28 12.97
N ASP A 144 14.33 -13.38 12.55
CA ASP A 144 14.63 -13.65 11.13
C ASP A 144 13.39 -13.92 10.29
N GLN A 145 12.27 -14.33 10.89
CA GLN A 145 10.99 -14.55 10.24
C GLN A 145 10.12 -13.29 10.20
N THR A 146 10.52 -12.21 10.83
CA THR A 146 9.75 -10.95 10.79
C THR A 146 9.81 -10.33 9.41
N ARG A 147 8.64 -9.87 8.90
CA ARG A 147 8.49 -9.30 7.55
C ARG A 147 8.04 -7.85 7.53
N ALA A 148 7.46 -7.34 8.59
CA ALA A 148 7.05 -5.94 8.68
C ALA A 148 6.90 -5.50 10.14
N ILE A 149 6.98 -4.17 10.36
CA ILE A 149 6.39 -3.51 11.52
C ILE A 149 5.11 -2.83 11.02
N TYR A 150 3.99 -3.05 11.71
CA TYR A 150 2.68 -2.51 11.35
C TYR A 150 2.10 -1.64 12.46
N VAL A 151 1.66 -0.43 12.10
CA VAL A 151 1.01 0.52 13.03
C VAL A 151 -0.12 1.27 12.33
N GLU A 152 -1.01 1.88 13.11
CA GLU A 152 -1.96 2.89 12.64
C GLU A 152 -1.43 4.29 12.94
N THR A 153 -1.71 5.26 12.07
CA THR A 153 -1.33 6.68 12.29
C THR A 153 -1.90 7.20 13.59
N ILE A 154 -3.15 6.86 13.85
CA ILE A 154 -3.87 7.15 15.09
C ILE A 154 -4.56 5.85 15.50
N GLY A 155 -4.10 5.25 16.57
CA GLY A 155 -4.58 3.94 17.03
C GLY A 155 -6.06 3.95 17.42
N ASN A 156 -6.81 2.95 16.99
CA ASN A 156 -8.24 2.83 17.27
C ASN A 156 -8.47 1.70 18.30
N PRO A 157 -9.07 1.95 19.47
CA PRO A 157 -9.80 3.17 19.87
C PRO A 157 -8.99 4.13 20.79
N ARG A 158 -7.74 3.84 21.10
CA ARG A 158 -6.99 4.57 22.12
C ARG A 158 -6.51 5.96 21.69
N LEU A 159 -6.50 6.25 20.39
CA LEU A 159 -6.06 7.50 19.78
C LEU A 159 -4.59 7.84 20.08
N ASP A 160 -3.79 6.83 20.35
CA ASP A 160 -2.35 6.96 20.51
C ASP A 160 -1.67 7.15 19.14
N VAL A 161 -0.61 7.95 19.12
CA VAL A 161 0.15 8.28 17.91
C VAL A 161 1.56 7.72 18.05
N PRO A 162 2.01 6.87 17.12
CA PRO A 162 3.35 6.30 17.18
C PRO A 162 4.45 7.34 16.83
N ASP A 163 5.65 7.11 17.33
CA ASP A 163 6.86 7.78 16.85
C ASP A 163 7.32 7.08 15.56
N PHE A 164 6.87 7.59 14.41
CA PHE A 164 7.16 6.99 13.10
C PHE A 164 8.66 6.94 12.80
N GLU A 165 9.40 8.01 13.13
CA GLU A 165 10.83 8.09 12.82
C GLU A 165 11.61 7.06 13.64
N ALA A 166 11.28 6.89 14.91
CA ALA A 166 11.89 5.87 15.75
C ALA A 166 11.54 4.44 15.29
N LEU A 167 10.29 4.20 14.90
CA LEU A 167 9.85 2.90 14.40
C LEU A 167 10.45 2.59 13.02
N ALA A 168 10.52 3.57 12.13
CA ALA A 168 11.18 3.43 10.82
C ALA A 168 12.67 3.10 11.00
N ALA A 169 13.36 3.78 11.90
CA ALA A 169 14.77 3.49 12.20
C ALA A 169 14.96 2.04 12.68
N ILE A 170 14.08 1.53 13.55
CA ILE A 170 14.11 0.14 14.02
C ILE A 170 13.83 -0.84 12.87
N ALA A 171 12.82 -0.56 12.05
CA ALA A 171 12.45 -1.38 10.91
C ALA A 171 13.61 -1.47 9.91
N HIS A 172 14.13 -0.35 9.46
CA HIS A 172 15.19 -0.28 8.46
C HIS A 172 16.51 -0.87 8.97
N GLU A 173 16.85 -0.67 10.24
CA GLU A 173 18.01 -1.33 10.86
C GLU A 173 17.92 -2.87 10.78
N ALA A 174 16.68 -3.40 10.85
CA ALA A 174 16.42 -4.83 10.71
C ALA A 174 16.19 -5.29 9.26
N GLY A 175 16.17 -4.38 8.26
CA GLY A 175 15.85 -4.68 6.86
C GLY A 175 14.35 -4.99 6.66
N LEU A 176 13.49 -4.32 7.40
CA LEU A 176 12.03 -4.47 7.37
C LEU A 176 11.36 -3.19 6.90
N PRO A 177 10.27 -3.26 6.12
CA PRO A 177 9.44 -2.10 5.84
C PRO A 177 8.58 -1.74 7.07
N LEU A 178 8.36 -0.43 7.25
CA LEU A 178 7.34 0.11 8.14
C LEU A 178 6.03 0.29 7.35
N VAL A 179 5.02 -0.46 7.73
CA VAL A 179 3.66 -0.39 7.15
C VAL A 179 2.76 0.42 8.07
N VAL A 180 2.11 1.43 7.53
CA VAL A 180 1.25 2.32 8.31
C VAL A 180 -0.16 2.38 7.71
N ASP A 181 -1.17 2.05 8.49
CA ASP A 181 -2.54 2.39 8.15
C ASP A 181 -2.81 3.86 8.46
N ASN A 182 -2.91 4.67 7.41
CA ASN A 182 -3.14 6.10 7.50
C ASN A 182 -4.62 6.49 7.33
N THR A 183 -5.53 5.57 7.62
CA THR A 183 -6.97 5.81 7.47
C THR A 183 -7.45 7.03 8.23
N PHE A 184 -7.02 7.21 9.48
CA PHE A 184 -7.42 8.38 10.29
C PHE A 184 -6.63 9.64 9.97
N GLY A 185 -5.36 9.53 9.61
CA GLY A 185 -4.57 10.68 9.19
C GLY A 185 -5.00 11.22 7.83
N ALA A 186 -5.42 10.35 6.93
CA ALA A 186 -5.61 10.64 5.52
C ALA A 186 -4.53 11.63 5.01
N ALA A 187 -3.97 11.54 3.88
CA ALA A 187 -2.81 12.34 3.42
C ALA A 187 -2.89 13.87 3.68
N THR A 188 -4.04 14.35 4.14
CA THR A 188 -4.29 15.77 4.46
C THR A 188 -3.85 16.18 5.86
N LEU A 189 -3.95 15.29 6.85
CA LEU A 189 -3.53 15.56 8.23
C LEU A 189 -2.13 15.03 8.52
N ALA A 190 -1.84 13.81 8.07
CA ALA A 190 -0.55 13.17 8.30
C ALA A 190 -0.05 12.49 7.03
N ARG A 191 1.26 12.51 6.84
CA ARG A 191 1.95 11.85 5.73
C ARG A 191 3.09 11.00 6.30
N PRO A 192 2.81 9.78 6.76
CA PRO A 192 3.81 8.94 7.40
C PRO A 192 5.04 8.65 6.53
N ILE A 193 4.90 8.69 5.19
CA ILE A 193 6.03 8.58 4.24
C ILE A 193 7.12 9.64 4.49
N ARG A 194 6.75 10.82 4.97
CA ARG A 194 7.71 11.87 5.31
C ARG A 194 8.52 11.56 6.58
N HIS A 195 8.02 10.63 7.37
CA HIS A 195 8.60 10.20 8.65
C HIS A 195 9.14 8.76 8.59
N GLY A 196 9.36 8.24 7.37
CA GLY A 196 10.04 6.98 7.17
C GLY A 196 9.14 5.75 6.96
N ALA A 197 7.81 5.92 6.85
CA ALA A 197 6.95 4.82 6.45
C ALA A 197 7.21 4.42 4.98
N ASP A 198 7.18 3.13 4.69
CA ASP A 198 7.49 2.57 3.38
C ASP A 198 6.24 2.17 2.61
N ILE A 199 5.24 1.66 3.31
CA ILE A 199 3.97 1.23 2.74
C ILE A 199 2.84 1.85 3.55
N ILE A 200 1.91 2.50 2.85
CA ILE A 200 0.71 3.07 3.46
C ILE A 200 -0.51 2.27 3.02
N SER A 201 -1.37 1.93 3.97
CA SER A 201 -2.72 1.44 3.67
C SER A 201 -3.78 2.46 4.08
N HIS A 202 -4.92 2.43 3.40
CA HIS A 202 -6.11 3.19 3.78
C HIS A 202 -7.38 2.39 3.60
N SER A 203 -8.29 2.54 4.51
CA SER A 203 -9.71 2.36 4.23
C SER A 203 -10.22 3.64 3.56
N ALA A 204 -10.26 3.65 2.21
CA ALA A 204 -10.80 4.78 1.46
C ALA A 204 -12.30 5.02 1.74
N THR A 205 -12.94 4.04 2.35
CA THR A 205 -14.32 4.10 2.89
C THR A 205 -14.55 5.27 3.85
N LYS A 206 -13.49 5.71 4.58
CA LYS A 206 -13.58 6.67 5.67
C LYS A 206 -13.37 8.10 5.16
N TRP A 207 -12.27 8.75 5.54
CA TRP A 207 -12.03 10.16 5.25
C TRP A 207 -11.79 10.47 3.76
N ILE A 208 -11.20 9.53 3.01
CA ILE A 208 -11.03 9.70 1.56
C ILE A 208 -12.39 9.75 0.87
N GLY A 209 -13.29 8.82 1.15
CA GLY A 209 -14.65 8.81 0.61
C GLY A 209 -15.53 9.93 1.19
N GLY A 210 -15.39 10.22 2.47
CA GLY A 210 -15.92 11.38 3.16
C GLY A 210 -17.44 11.43 3.40
N HIS A 211 -18.22 10.54 2.79
CA HIS A 211 -19.69 10.61 2.75
C HIS A 211 -20.39 9.35 3.26
N GLY A 212 -19.67 8.30 3.60
CA GLY A 212 -20.26 7.03 4.07
C GLY A 212 -21.08 6.28 3.01
N THR A 213 -20.83 6.53 1.73
CA THR A 213 -21.63 6.00 0.61
C THR A 213 -20.91 4.94 -0.21
N ALA A 214 -19.59 4.81 -0.07
CA ALA A 214 -18.79 3.87 -0.83
C ALA A 214 -17.76 3.16 0.06
N ILE A 215 -17.45 1.93 -0.30
CA ILE A 215 -16.39 1.14 0.32
C ILE A 215 -15.21 1.06 -0.65
N GLY A 216 -14.00 1.27 -0.14
CA GLY A 216 -12.78 1.17 -0.92
C GLY A 216 -11.56 1.05 -0.02
N GLY A 217 -10.46 0.63 -0.62
CA GLY A 217 -9.14 0.59 0.00
C GLY A 217 -8.08 1.04 -0.97
N VAL A 218 -6.91 1.35 -0.46
CA VAL A 218 -5.74 1.65 -1.28
C VAL A 218 -4.47 1.33 -0.51
N VAL A 219 -3.47 0.80 -1.22
CA VAL A 219 -2.10 0.67 -0.74
C VAL A 219 -1.22 1.62 -1.54
N VAL A 220 -0.31 2.31 -0.87
CA VAL A 220 0.65 3.23 -1.49
C VAL A 220 2.06 2.76 -1.17
N ASP A 221 2.90 2.68 -2.18
CA ASP A 221 4.34 2.45 -2.03
C ASP A 221 5.08 3.79 -1.98
N ALA A 222 5.88 3.99 -0.94
CA ALA A 222 6.74 5.16 -0.81
C ALA A 222 7.86 5.21 -1.86
N GLY A 223 8.25 4.06 -2.43
CA GLY A 223 9.37 3.93 -3.36
C GLY A 223 10.73 4.24 -2.73
N LYS A 224 10.85 4.12 -1.39
CA LYS A 224 12.07 4.51 -0.65
C LYS A 224 12.74 3.34 0.06
N PHE A 225 12.03 2.24 0.30
CA PHE A 225 12.61 1.08 0.94
C PHE A 225 13.63 0.42 0.00
N ASP A 226 14.83 0.19 0.49
CA ASP A 226 15.90 -0.46 -0.29
C ASP A 226 15.74 -1.98 -0.27
N TRP A 227 14.89 -2.50 -1.15
CA TRP A 227 14.66 -3.93 -1.34
C TRP A 227 15.92 -4.69 -1.77
N ALA A 228 16.92 -4.00 -2.36
CA ALA A 228 18.18 -4.58 -2.81
C ALA A 228 19.26 -4.58 -1.72
N SER A 229 19.01 -3.98 -0.55
CA SER A 229 19.96 -4.05 0.56
C SER A 229 20.19 -5.49 1.02
N PRO A 230 21.39 -5.85 1.52
CA PRO A 230 21.69 -7.23 1.94
C PRO A 230 20.71 -7.79 2.98
N LYS A 231 20.22 -6.95 3.89
CA LYS A 231 19.25 -7.36 4.91
C LYS A 231 17.85 -7.56 4.32
N ALA A 232 17.41 -6.68 3.44
CA ALA A 232 16.11 -6.82 2.78
C ALA A 232 16.11 -8.01 1.82
N THR A 233 17.13 -8.18 0.99
CA THR A 233 17.26 -9.33 0.08
C THR A 233 17.25 -10.66 0.81
N ALA A 234 17.85 -10.75 2.01
CA ALA A 234 17.80 -11.96 2.83
C ALA A 234 16.38 -12.31 3.32
N ARG A 235 15.51 -11.30 3.48
CA ARG A 235 14.12 -11.45 3.93
C ARG A 235 13.11 -11.55 2.79
N PHE A 236 13.38 -10.83 1.70
CA PHE A 236 12.50 -10.62 0.55
C PHE A 236 13.26 -10.86 -0.76
N PRO A 237 13.78 -12.07 -1.01
CA PRO A 237 14.55 -12.33 -2.23
C PRO A 237 13.74 -12.11 -3.50
N GLU A 238 12.42 -12.28 -3.44
CA GLU A 238 11.48 -12.09 -4.54
C GLU A 238 11.38 -10.64 -5.04
N PHE A 239 11.66 -9.63 -4.20
CA PHE A 239 11.60 -8.22 -4.59
C PHE A 239 12.89 -7.71 -5.26
N SER A 240 13.91 -8.54 -5.35
CA SER A 240 15.20 -8.19 -5.96
C SER A 240 15.72 -9.26 -6.92
N SER A 241 14.87 -10.19 -7.34
CA SER A 241 15.18 -11.26 -8.29
C SER A 241 14.11 -11.33 -9.40
N PRO A 242 14.48 -11.81 -10.60
CA PRO A 242 13.54 -11.96 -11.71
C PRO A 242 12.34 -12.84 -11.33
N ASP A 243 11.13 -12.33 -11.50
CA ASP A 243 9.90 -13.08 -11.25
C ASP A 243 9.44 -13.80 -12.53
N PRO A 244 9.37 -15.15 -12.54
CA PRO A 244 8.94 -15.89 -13.70
C PRO A 244 7.47 -15.66 -14.08
N SER A 245 6.60 -15.27 -13.12
CA SER A 245 5.19 -14.96 -13.38
C SER A 245 5.00 -13.62 -14.09
N TYR A 246 6.02 -12.76 -14.05
CA TYR A 246 6.09 -11.46 -14.73
C TYR A 246 7.17 -11.40 -15.81
N HIS A 247 7.39 -12.52 -16.52
CA HIS A 247 8.33 -12.61 -17.63
C HIS A 247 9.79 -12.28 -17.27
N GLY A 248 10.17 -12.44 -16.01
CA GLY A 248 11.52 -12.19 -15.54
C GLY A 248 11.81 -10.72 -15.21
N LEU A 249 10.80 -9.88 -15.03
CA LEU A 249 10.97 -8.54 -14.47
C LEU A 249 11.37 -8.63 -12.98
N VAL A 250 12.14 -7.63 -12.52
CA VAL A 250 12.57 -7.43 -11.14
C VAL A 250 11.82 -6.22 -10.58
#